data_120006edc8019319a64bb7ffcb160a9b
#
_entry.id   120006edc8019319a64bb7ffcb160a9b
#
_cell.length_a   1.000
_cell.length_b   1.000
_cell.length_c   1.000
_cell.angle_alpha   90.00
_cell.angle_beta   90.00
_cell.angle_gamma   90.00
#
_symmetry.space_group_name_H-M   'P 1'
#
loop_
_entity.id
_entity.type
_entity.pdbx_description
1 polymer ?
#
loop_
_entity_poly.entity_id
_entity_poly.type
_entity_poly.pdbx_seq_one_letter_code
_entity_poly.pdbx_strand_id
1 'polypeptide(L)'
;NGIQKLKPGTYMTIDSERNIQENTYWRPNAKRPVGNVSEEEYIERTHELLTAAVTKRMNASDVPIGVLLSGGLDSSLIVALLKEAGHERIRTFSIGFEDIDDEAGSEFEYSDQIVSRFDTEHKKYKVSNQEVLPRLSEAVMNMAEPMVGQDAVAFYLLSEQVSKHTKVVLSDRKSTRL
;
A
#
# COMPACT_ATOMS: atom_id res chain seq x y z
N ASN A 1 -5.46 9.68 -27.48
CA ASN A 1 -4.59 9.10 -28.51
C ASN A 1 -3.26 9.87 -28.51
N GLY A 2 -2.11 9.15 -28.47
CA GLY A 2 -0.79 9.74 -28.47
C GLY A 2 -0.06 9.78 -27.12
N ILE A 3 -0.75 9.51 -26.00
CA ILE A 3 -0.14 9.38 -24.67
C ILE A 3 0.14 7.89 -24.44
N GLN A 4 1.39 7.57 -24.09
CA GLN A 4 1.83 6.21 -23.77
C GLN A 4 2.45 6.18 -22.39
N LYS A 5 2.35 5.03 -21.71
CA LYS A 5 3.04 4.82 -20.44
C LYS A 5 4.47 4.41 -20.68
N LEU A 6 5.37 4.94 -19.89
CA LEU A 6 6.73 4.44 -19.80
C LEU A 6 6.70 3.01 -19.21
N LYS A 7 7.51 2.11 -19.75
CA LYS A 7 7.56 0.71 -19.28
C LYS A 7 8.06 0.66 -17.83
N PRO A 8 7.54 -0.25 -17.00
CA PRO A 8 8.05 -0.45 -15.64
C PRO A 8 9.56 -0.72 -15.62
N GLY A 9 10.24 -0.18 -14.62
CA GLY A 9 11.69 -0.33 -14.47
C GLY A 9 12.52 0.35 -15.54
N THR A 10 11.96 1.35 -16.26
CA THR A 10 12.68 2.16 -17.24
C THR A 10 12.68 3.63 -16.86
N TYR A 11 13.65 4.37 -17.34
CA TYR A 11 13.63 5.82 -17.34
C TYR A 11 13.85 6.34 -18.76
N MET A 12 13.37 7.54 -19.01
CA MET A 12 13.50 8.23 -20.29
C MET A 12 14.30 9.50 -20.10
N THR A 13 15.24 9.73 -21.00
CA THR A 13 15.93 11.02 -21.12
C THR A 13 15.53 11.69 -22.42
N ILE A 14 15.33 13.00 -22.36
CA ILE A 14 15.02 13.85 -23.51
C ILE A 14 16.06 14.95 -23.52
N ASP A 15 16.85 15.03 -24.58
CA ASP A 15 17.86 16.09 -24.75
C ASP A 15 17.28 17.40 -25.29
N SER A 16 18.12 18.42 -25.44
CA SER A 16 17.73 19.73 -25.99
C SER A 16 17.29 19.68 -27.45
N GLU A 17 17.69 18.66 -28.18
CA GLU A 17 17.29 18.39 -29.56
C GLU A 17 16.03 17.53 -29.67
N ARG A 18 15.42 17.17 -28.53
CA ARG A 18 14.25 16.30 -28.40
C ARG A 18 14.49 14.85 -28.79
N ASN A 19 15.73 14.38 -28.80
CA ASN A 19 16.01 12.97 -28.92
C ASN A 19 15.60 12.24 -27.65
N ILE A 20 14.88 11.14 -27.82
CA ILE A 20 14.33 10.33 -26.73
C ILE A 20 15.16 9.06 -26.60
N GLN A 21 15.63 8.77 -25.39
CA GLN A 21 16.30 7.52 -25.04
C GLN A 21 15.60 6.87 -23.87
N GLU A 22 15.19 5.59 -24.05
CA GLU A 22 14.64 4.77 -22.98
C GLU A 22 15.69 3.78 -22.50
N ASN A 23 15.91 3.75 -21.17
CA ASN A 23 16.86 2.87 -20.53
C ASN A 23 16.19 2.03 -19.44
N THR A 24 16.38 0.73 -19.47
CA THR A 24 15.89 -0.17 -18.44
C THR A 24 16.91 -0.27 -17.32
N TYR A 25 16.56 0.15 -16.10
CA TYR A 25 17.42 0.07 -14.91
C TYR A 25 17.08 -1.11 -14.01
N TRP A 26 15.89 -1.68 -14.15
CA TRP A 26 15.44 -2.80 -13.33
C TRP A 26 14.46 -3.70 -14.09
N ARG A 27 14.58 -5.00 -13.85
CA ARG A 27 13.62 -6.02 -14.27
C ARG A 27 13.49 -7.05 -13.16
N PRO A 28 12.29 -7.62 -12.93
CA PRO A 28 12.15 -8.73 -12.00
C PRO A 28 12.98 -9.92 -12.48
N ASN A 29 13.76 -10.48 -11.56
CA ASN A 29 14.53 -11.70 -11.84
C ASN A 29 13.71 -12.91 -11.35
N ALA A 30 12.97 -13.53 -12.26
CA ALA A 30 12.14 -14.69 -11.97
C ALA A 30 12.90 -16.03 -12.08
N LYS A 31 14.23 -16.02 -12.08
CA LYS A 31 15.02 -17.25 -12.08
C LYS A 31 14.91 -17.94 -10.71
N ARG A 32 14.59 -19.24 -10.75
CA ARG A 32 14.69 -20.05 -9.53
C ARG A 32 16.15 -20.17 -9.12
N PRO A 33 16.46 -20.06 -7.81
CA PRO A 33 17.82 -20.32 -7.34
C PRO A 33 18.26 -21.72 -7.74
N VAL A 34 19.51 -21.83 -8.13
CA VAL A 34 20.14 -23.14 -8.39
C VAL A 34 20.84 -23.54 -7.10
N GLY A 35 20.30 -24.54 -6.41
CA GLY A 35 20.86 -25.05 -5.15
C GLY A 35 19.75 -25.45 -4.18
N ASN A 36 20.13 -26.20 -3.15
CA ASN A 36 19.25 -26.55 -2.03
C ASN A 36 19.35 -25.43 -0.98
N VAL A 37 18.43 -24.48 -1.05
CA VAL A 37 18.23 -23.46 -0.01
C VAL A 37 17.17 -24.00 0.93
N SER A 38 17.42 -23.98 2.24
CA SER A 38 16.46 -24.44 3.24
C SER A 38 15.27 -23.47 3.38
N GLU A 39 14.18 -23.93 3.95
CA GLU A 39 13.02 -23.08 4.25
C GLU A 39 13.39 -21.98 5.24
N GLU A 40 14.21 -22.30 6.23
CA GLU A 40 14.70 -21.36 7.23
C GLU A 40 15.51 -20.22 6.58
N GLU A 41 16.41 -20.55 5.66
CA GLU A 41 17.20 -19.56 4.91
C GLU A 41 16.28 -18.65 4.05
N TYR A 42 15.21 -19.19 3.46
CA TYR A 42 14.22 -18.38 2.73
C TYR A 42 13.46 -17.45 3.67
N ILE A 43 13.03 -17.92 4.83
CA ILE A 43 12.31 -17.12 5.83
C ILE A 43 13.22 -15.99 6.31
N GLU A 44 14.44 -16.29 6.73
CA GLU A 44 15.41 -15.30 7.22
C GLU A 44 15.69 -14.23 6.15
N ARG A 45 15.98 -14.67 4.94
CA ARG A 45 16.26 -13.73 3.84
C ARG A 45 15.06 -12.87 3.46
N THR A 46 13.86 -13.43 3.50
CA THR A 46 12.62 -12.70 3.24
C THR A 46 12.41 -11.64 4.31
N HIS A 47 12.58 -12.01 5.59
CA HIS A 47 12.48 -11.10 6.72
C HIS A 47 13.47 -9.93 6.60
N GLU A 48 14.75 -10.21 6.34
CA GLU A 48 15.77 -9.19 6.12
C GLU A 48 15.38 -8.20 5.00
N LEU A 49 14.95 -8.73 3.84
CA LEU A 49 14.58 -7.91 2.69
C LEU A 49 13.36 -7.05 2.95
N LEU A 50 12.35 -7.59 3.63
CA LEU A 50 11.14 -6.86 3.99
C LEU A 50 11.44 -5.77 5.03
N THR A 51 12.22 -6.09 6.06
CA THR A 51 12.66 -5.12 7.07
C THR A 51 13.45 -3.98 6.43
N ALA A 52 14.40 -4.29 5.57
CA ALA A 52 15.17 -3.29 4.84
C ALA A 52 14.28 -2.42 3.93
N ALA A 53 13.29 -3.03 3.26
CA ALA A 53 12.38 -2.32 2.38
C ALA A 53 11.45 -1.36 3.15
N VAL A 54 10.94 -1.77 4.31
CA VAL A 54 10.07 -0.95 5.17
C VAL A 54 10.89 0.19 5.79
N THR A 55 12.04 -0.11 6.39
CA THR A 55 12.93 0.87 7.01
C THR A 55 13.40 1.93 6.01
N LYS A 56 13.77 1.50 4.79
CA LYS A 56 14.18 2.43 3.74
C LYS A 56 13.07 3.43 3.39
N ARG A 57 11.81 2.99 3.36
CA ARG A 57 10.66 3.86 3.06
C ARG A 57 10.36 4.82 4.20
N MET A 58 10.48 4.35 5.43
CA MET A 58 10.33 5.22 6.61
C MET A 58 11.38 6.32 6.63
N ASN A 59 12.63 5.97 6.38
CA ASN A 59 13.75 6.92 6.39
C ASN A 59 13.78 7.87 5.18
N ALA A 60 13.02 7.57 4.13
CA ALA A 60 12.93 8.41 2.94
C ALA A 60 11.94 9.58 3.09
N SER A 61 11.21 9.66 4.19
CA SER A 61 10.22 10.70 4.43
C SER A 61 10.66 11.63 5.55
N ASP A 62 10.57 12.92 5.31
CA ASP A 62 10.78 14.00 6.28
C ASP A 62 9.48 14.40 7.02
N VAL A 63 8.37 13.71 6.74
CA VAL A 63 7.07 13.91 7.40
C VAL A 63 6.60 12.60 8.06
N PRO A 64 5.73 12.71 9.09
CA PRO A 64 5.18 11.51 9.73
C PRO A 64 4.47 10.59 8.73
N ILE A 65 4.80 9.31 8.79
CA ILE A 65 4.21 8.28 7.93
C ILE A 65 3.13 7.54 8.71
N GLY A 66 2.03 7.24 8.03
CA GLY A 66 1.00 6.32 8.50
C GLY A 66 1.07 4.95 7.81
N VAL A 67 0.31 4.00 8.30
CA VAL A 67 0.16 2.66 7.68
C VAL A 67 -1.33 2.41 7.43
N LEU A 68 -1.67 2.00 6.21
CA LEU A 68 -3.01 1.50 5.92
C LEU A 68 -3.10 0.06 6.43
N LEU A 69 -3.98 -0.16 7.42
CA LEU A 69 -4.12 -1.43 8.12
C LEU A 69 -5.47 -2.05 7.83
N SER A 70 -5.51 -3.08 7.00
CA SER A 70 -6.72 -3.87 6.72
C SER A 70 -6.96 -4.98 7.75
N GLY A 71 -5.94 -5.35 8.51
CA GLY A 71 -5.94 -6.56 9.35
C GLY A 71 -5.51 -7.83 8.61
N GLY A 72 -5.30 -7.76 7.30
CA GLY A 72 -4.72 -8.85 6.52
C GLY A 72 -3.24 -9.08 6.85
N LEU A 73 -2.70 -10.23 6.44
CA LEU A 73 -1.33 -10.65 6.74
C LEU A 73 -0.29 -9.58 6.37
N ASP A 74 -0.35 -9.08 5.14
CA ASP A 74 0.69 -8.20 4.59
C ASP A 74 0.71 -6.84 5.30
N SER A 75 -0.46 -6.21 5.51
CA SER A 75 -0.55 -4.92 6.23
C SER A 75 -0.14 -5.06 7.70
N SER A 76 -0.48 -6.19 8.32
CA SER A 76 -0.08 -6.51 9.70
C SER A 76 1.42 -6.72 9.81
N LEU A 77 2.03 -7.37 8.81
CA LEU A 77 3.47 -7.59 8.75
C LEU A 77 4.23 -6.24 8.65
N ILE A 78 3.74 -5.28 7.87
CA ILE A 78 4.34 -3.93 7.83
C ILE A 78 4.40 -3.30 9.23
N VAL A 79 3.30 -3.38 10.00
CA VAL A 79 3.26 -2.85 11.37
C VAL A 79 4.26 -3.59 12.28
N ALA A 80 4.31 -4.91 12.19
CA ALA A 80 5.23 -5.73 12.98
C ALA A 80 6.71 -5.36 12.70
N LEU A 81 7.08 -5.30 11.42
CA LEU A 81 8.43 -4.93 10.99
C LEU A 81 8.83 -3.51 11.40
N LEU A 82 7.89 -2.56 11.40
CA LEU A 82 8.14 -1.21 11.90
C LEU A 82 8.40 -1.20 13.41
N LYS A 83 7.63 -1.96 14.19
CA LYS A 83 7.87 -2.09 15.64
C LYS A 83 9.22 -2.75 15.93
N GLU A 84 9.55 -3.80 15.21
CA GLU A 84 10.84 -4.48 15.32
C GLU A 84 12.02 -3.56 14.96
N ALA A 85 11.85 -2.69 13.98
CA ALA A 85 12.82 -1.66 13.60
C ALA A 85 12.91 -0.47 14.58
N GLY A 86 12.16 -0.51 15.70
CA GLY A 86 12.25 0.49 16.77
C GLY A 86 11.31 1.69 16.62
N HIS A 87 10.33 1.65 15.71
CA HIS A 87 9.33 2.71 15.59
C HIS A 87 8.25 2.55 16.66
N GLU A 88 8.29 3.37 17.70
CA GLU A 88 7.36 3.29 18.83
C GLU A 88 5.95 3.82 18.49
N ARG A 89 5.87 4.96 17.81
CA ARG A 89 4.61 5.65 17.48
C ARG A 89 4.22 5.42 16.04
N ILE A 90 3.47 4.35 15.79
CA ILE A 90 2.96 4.02 14.46
C ILE A 90 1.51 4.47 14.36
N ARG A 91 1.21 5.34 13.40
CA ARG A 91 -0.17 5.71 13.06
C ARG A 91 -0.73 4.73 12.07
N THR A 92 -1.89 4.16 12.38
CA THR A 92 -2.55 3.20 11.49
C THR A 92 -3.96 3.67 11.16
N PHE A 93 -4.41 3.33 9.95
CA PHE A 93 -5.71 3.76 9.43
C PHE A 93 -6.42 2.59 8.78
N SER A 94 -7.71 2.40 9.11
CA SER A 94 -8.57 1.40 8.48
C SER A 94 -9.86 2.05 7.97
N ILE A 95 -10.39 1.49 6.90
CA ILE A 95 -11.71 1.81 6.39
C ILE A 95 -12.59 0.57 6.46
N GLY A 96 -13.84 0.76 6.78
CA GLY A 96 -14.88 -0.27 6.69
C GLY A 96 -16.17 0.36 6.18
N PHE A 97 -17.04 -0.47 5.69
CA PHE A 97 -18.37 -0.09 5.21
C PHE A 97 -19.43 -0.57 6.20
N GLU A 98 -20.66 -0.13 6.01
CA GLU A 98 -21.80 -0.68 6.73
C GLU A 98 -22.06 -2.12 6.31
N ASP A 99 -22.53 -2.91 7.25
CA ASP A 99 -22.92 -4.29 6.98
C ASP A 99 -24.12 -4.33 6.03
N ILE A 100 -24.16 -5.32 5.17
CA ILE A 100 -25.27 -5.55 4.25
C ILE A 100 -25.81 -6.95 4.54
N ASP A 101 -27.05 -7.02 4.99
CA ASP A 101 -27.71 -8.26 5.40
C ASP A 101 -26.82 -9.04 6.42
N ASP A 102 -26.40 -10.25 6.08
CA ASP A 102 -25.54 -11.10 6.91
C ASP A 102 -24.04 -10.95 6.58
N GLU A 103 -23.68 -10.04 5.67
CA GLU A 103 -22.27 -9.82 5.29
C GLU A 103 -21.67 -8.64 6.06
N ALA A 104 -20.57 -8.89 6.77
CA ALA A 104 -19.82 -7.85 7.47
C ALA A 104 -19.16 -6.88 6.48
N GLY A 105 -19.50 -5.60 6.57
CA GLY A 105 -18.93 -4.53 5.74
C GLY A 105 -17.54 -4.08 6.18
N SER A 106 -17.01 -4.62 7.28
CA SER A 106 -15.70 -4.23 7.80
C SER A 106 -14.94 -5.40 8.42
N GLU A 107 -13.62 -5.36 8.29
CA GLU A 107 -12.67 -6.30 8.90
C GLU A 107 -11.98 -5.67 10.13
N PHE A 108 -12.67 -4.77 10.84
CA PHE A 108 -12.08 -4.06 11.98
C PHE A 108 -11.63 -4.98 13.11
N GLU A 109 -12.27 -6.13 13.28
CA GLU A 109 -11.88 -7.12 14.27
C GLU A 109 -10.42 -7.57 14.10
N TYR A 110 -9.99 -7.78 12.87
CA TYR A 110 -8.60 -8.19 12.57
C TYR A 110 -7.63 -7.03 12.77
N SER A 111 -7.98 -5.83 12.31
CA SER A 111 -7.13 -4.66 12.56
C SER A 111 -6.99 -4.34 14.04
N ASP A 112 -8.04 -4.53 14.86
CA ASP A 112 -8.02 -4.31 16.31
C ASP A 112 -7.06 -5.22 17.04
N GLN A 113 -6.94 -6.48 16.60
CA GLN A 113 -5.96 -7.41 17.17
C GLN A 113 -4.52 -6.90 16.96
N ILE A 114 -4.24 -6.36 15.76
CA ILE A 114 -2.92 -5.78 15.46
C ILE A 114 -2.68 -4.51 16.25
N VAL A 115 -3.68 -3.63 16.33
CA VAL A 115 -3.63 -2.41 17.13
C VAL A 115 -3.31 -2.73 18.58
N SER A 116 -4.04 -3.67 19.19
CA SER A 116 -3.84 -4.07 20.58
C SER A 116 -2.47 -4.71 20.82
N ARG A 117 -2.00 -5.53 19.85
CA ARG A 117 -0.71 -6.22 19.96
C ARG A 117 0.49 -5.28 19.88
N PHE A 118 0.41 -4.28 19.00
CA PHE A 118 1.55 -3.41 18.67
C PHE A 118 1.40 -2.00 19.22
N ASP A 119 0.35 -1.70 19.96
CA ASP A 119 0.06 -0.39 20.56
C ASP A 119 0.24 0.75 19.53
N THR A 120 -0.62 0.75 18.50
CA THR A 120 -0.59 1.76 17.44
C THR A 120 -1.60 2.87 17.66
N GLU A 121 -1.30 4.09 17.21
CA GLU A 121 -2.25 5.20 17.15
C GLU A 121 -3.24 4.95 16.01
N HIS A 122 -4.35 4.25 16.29
CA HIS A 122 -5.27 3.77 15.25
C HIS A 122 -6.48 4.67 15.03
N LYS A 123 -6.84 4.87 13.75
CA LYS A 123 -8.08 5.53 13.34
C LYS A 123 -8.88 4.65 12.39
N LYS A 124 -10.15 4.46 12.72
CA LYS A 124 -11.13 3.75 11.90
C LYS A 124 -12.08 4.74 11.24
N TYR A 125 -12.36 4.49 9.98
CA TYR A 125 -13.35 5.24 9.23
C TYR A 125 -14.44 4.28 8.75
N LYS A 126 -15.66 4.45 9.26
CA LYS A 126 -16.83 3.71 8.78
C LYS A 126 -17.56 4.58 7.76
N VAL A 127 -17.70 4.08 6.54
CA VAL A 127 -18.34 4.76 5.42
C VAL A 127 -19.71 4.17 5.22
N SER A 128 -20.71 5.06 5.08
CA SER A 128 -22.07 4.62 4.71
C SER A 128 -22.12 4.12 3.28
N ASN A 129 -22.80 3.01 3.06
CA ASN A 129 -23.02 2.47 1.73
C ASN A 129 -23.74 3.47 0.80
N GLN A 130 -24.53 4.38 1.38
CA GLN A 130 -25.21 5.44 0.63
C GLN A 130 -24.25 6.52 0.11
N GLU A 131 -23.06 6.66 0.69
CA GLU A 131 -22.04 7.64 0.25
C GLU A 131 -21.21 7.14 -0.91
N VAL A 132 -21.13 5.83 -1.14
CA VAL A 132 -20.20 5.22 -2.11
C VAL A 132 -20.59 5.59 -3.55
N LEU A 133 -21.84 5.38 -3.95
CA LEU A 133 -22.30 5.63 -5.32
C LEU A 133 -22.24 7.11 -5.72
N PRO A 134 -22.68 8.07 -4.89
CA PRO A 134 -22.56 9.49 -5.21
C PRO A 134 -21.10 9.94 -5.41
N ARG A 135 -20.15 9.32 -4.72
CA ARG A 135 -18.72 9.68 -4.78
C ARG A 135 -17.96 8.98 -5.93
N LEU A 136 -18.62 8.04 -6.64
CA LEU A 136 -17.97 7.28 -7.73
C LEU A 136 -17.44 8.19 -8.84
N SER A 137 -18.26 9.12 -9.32
CA SER A 137 -17.84 10.03 -10.40
C SER A 137 -16.65 10.91 -9.99
N GLU A 138 -16.67 11.41 -8.76
CA GLU A 138 -15.58 12.20 -8.21
C GLU A 138 -14.29 11.35 -8.07
N ALA A 139 -14.41 10.12 -7.56
CA ALA A 139 -13.28 9.20 -7.46
C ALA A 139 -12.66 8.94 -8.85
N VAL A 140 -13.49 8.68 -9.87
CA VAL A 140 -13.02 8.45 -11.25
C VAL A 140 -12.29 9.67 -11.81
N MET A 141 -12.83 10.87 -11.59
CA MET A 141 -12.20 12.11 -12.06
C MET A 141 -10.85 12.42 -11.39
N ASN A 142 -10.64 11.93 -10.18
CA ASN A 142 -9.38 12.11 -9.44
C ASN A 142 -8.36 10.97 -9.67
N MET A 143 -8.69 9.96 -10.44
CA MET A 143 -7.74 8.90 -10.81
C MET A 143 -6.77 9.38 -11.87
N ALA A 144 -5.48 9.07 -11.71
CA ALA A 144 -4.47 9.33 -12.73
C ALA A 144 -4.69 8.50 -14.01
N GLU A 145 -5.37 7.37 -13.89
CA GLU A 145 -5.75 6.47 -14.97
C GLU A 145 -6.95 5.61 -14.56
N PRO A 146 -7.74 5.11 -15.53
CA PRO A 146 -8.89 4.29 -15.23
C PRO A 146 -8.49 3.04 -14.44
N MET A 147 -9.10 2.85 -13.28
CA MET A 147 -8.99 1.62 -12.50
C MET A 147 -10.24 0.77 -12.67
N VAL A 148 -10.07 -0.52 -12.86
CA VAL A 148 -11.15 -1.50 -13.04
C VAL A 148 -11.42 -2.26 -11.72
N GLY A 149 -11.03 -1.72 -10.59
CA GLY A 149 -11.24 -2.36 -9.29
C GLY A 149 -12.37 -1.71 -8.51
N GLN A 150 -13.20 -2.51 -7.86
CA GLN A 150 -14.23 -2.05 -6.92
C GLN A 150 -13.63 -1.29 -5.73
N ASP A 151 -12.34 -1.53 -5.43
CA ASP A 151 -11.62 -0.89 -4.32
C ASP A 151 -11.31 0.58 -4.56
N ALA A 152 -11.46 1.08 -5.79
CA ALA A 152 -11.05 2.44 -6.17
C ALA A 152 -11.75 3.52 -5.34
N VAL A 153 -13.07 3.40 -5.13
CA VAL A 153 -13.84 4.36 -4.33
C VAL A 153 -13.46 4.25 -2.86
N ALA A 154 -13.25 3.03 -2.35
CA ALA A 154 -12.80 2.80 -0.99
C ALA A 154 -11.45 3.48 -0.72
N PHE A 155 -10.48 3.32 -1.64
CA PHE A 155 -9.20 4.00 -1.55
C PHE A 155 -9.30 5.52 -1.64
N TYR A 156 -10.20 6.03 -2.47
CA TYR A 156 -10.45 7.45 -2.58
C TYR A 156 -10.96 8.03 -1.26
N LEU A 157 -12.02 7.43 -0.70
CA LEU A 157 -12.60 7.84 0.57
C LEU A 157 -11.62 7.70 1.75
N LEU A 158 -10.88 6.60 1.79
CA LEU A 158 -9.83 6.42 2.79
C LEU A 158 -8.74 7.50 2.67
N SER A 159 -8.27 7.76 1.46
CA SER A 159 -7.24 8.78 1.20
C SER A 159 -7.69 10.18 1.61
N GLU A 160 -8.94 10.54 1.37
CA GLU A 160 -9.54 11.79 1.81
C GLU A 160 -9.48 11.93 3.34
N GLN A 161 -9.84 10.87 4.09
CA GLN A 161 -9.80 10.91 5.55
C GLN A 161 -8.38 10.92 6.08
N VAL A 162 -7.52 10.08 5.54
CA VAL A 162 -6.13 9.96 5.97
C VAL A 162 -5.33 11.23 5.70
N SER A 163 -5.59 11.92 4.58
CA SER A 163 -4.90 13.18 4.21
C SER A 163 -5.06 14.29 5.25
N LYS A 164 -6.09 14.23 6.08
CA LYS A 164 -6.29 15.15 7.22
C LYS A 164 -5.27 14.94 8.36
N HIS A 165 -4.56 13.82 8.36
CA HIS A 165 -3.66 13.41 9.46
C HIS A 165 -2.23 13.17 9.03
N THR A 166 -2.02 12.70 7.81
CA THR A 166 -0.69 12.46 7.26
C THR A 166 -0.71 12.61 5.74
N LYS A 167 0.45 12.94 5.17
CA LYS A 167 0.62 13.07 3.72
C LYS A 167 1.23 11.83 3.08
N VAL A 168 1.82 10.96 3.89
CA VAL A 168 2.50 9.76 3.42
C VAL A 168 1.99 8.55 4.19
N VAL A 169 1.68 7.49 3.48
CA VAL A 169 1.29 6.20 4.07
C VAL A 169 2.05 5.06 3.43
N LEU A 170 2.32 4.04 4.22
CA LEU A 170 2.72 2.73 3.73
C LEU A 170 1.48 1.89 3.50
N SER A 171 1.50 1.12 2.43
CA SER A 171 0.45 0.17 2.07
C SER A 171 1.11 -1.05 1.43
N ASP A 172 0.52 -2.21 1.65
CA ASP A 172 0.85 -3.48 1.00
C ASP A 172 0.22 -3.63 -0.37
N ARG A 173 -0.30 -2.53 -0.95
CA ARG A 173 -1.12 -2.57 -2.15
C ARG A 173 -0.62 -3.63 -3.13
N LYS A 174 -1.41 -4.66 -3.29
CA LYS A 174 -1.20 -5.71 -4.29
C LYS A 174 -1.30 -5.10 -5.68
N SER A 175 -0.17 -4.72 -6.23
CA SER A 175 -0.08 -4.22 -7.60
C SER A 175 -0.34 -5.32 -8.64
N THR A 176 -0.44 -6.56 -8.19
CA THR A 176 -0.59 -7.74 -9.06
C THR A 176 -1.42 -8.81 -8.38
N ARG A 177 -2.74 -8.76 -8.53
CA ARG A 177 -3.44 -10.01 -8.77
C ARG A 177 -3.37 -10.27 -10.27
N LEU A 178 -2.45 -11.12 -10.66
CA LEU A 178 -2.50 -11.81 -11.92
C LEU A 178 -3.70 -12.73 -11.94
#